data_2de1b4c4b7f537a1ad2eda3b7ccf36bf
#
_entry.id   2de1b4c4b7f537a1ad2eda3b7ccf36bf
#
_cell.length_a   1.000
_cell.length_b   1.000
_cell.length_c   1.000
_cell.angle_alpha   90.00
_cell.angle_beta   90.00
_cell.angle_gamma   90.00
#
_symmetry.space_group_name_H-M   'P 1'
#
loop_
_entity.id
_entity.type
_entity.pdbx_description
1 polymer ?
#
loop_
_entity_poly.entity_id
_entity_poly.type
_entity_poly.pdbx_seq_one_letter_code
_entity_poly.pdbx_strand_id
1 'polypeptide(L)'
;MNLNVMFFARYREALGRDVLSVSGEFATVQHLRESLMTRGGEWDVLAEPQLMCARNEALCKLDEPLQDGDEVAFFPTVTGG
;
A
#
# COMPACT_ATOMS: atom_id res chain seq x y z
N MET A 1 15.18 0.46 -5.24
CA MET A 1 14.07 0.62 -6.22
C MET A 1 13.20 1.81 -5.87
N ASN A 2 12.54 2.35 -6.86
CA ASN A 2 11.59 3.44 -6.67
C ASN A 2 10.20 2.93 -7.00
N LEU A 3 9.25 3.23 -6.11
CA LEU A 3 7.86 2.80 -6.27
C LEU A 3 6.92 3.98 -6.12
N ASN A 4 5.78 3.91 -6.79
CA ASN A 4 4.68 4.83 -6.56
C ASN A 4 3.59 4.10 -5.80
N VAL A 5 3.22 4.62 -4.63
CA VAL A 5 2.21 4.01 -3.77
C VAL A 5 0.97 4.88 -3.80
N MET A 6 -0.18 4.26 -4.06
CA MET A 6 -1.46 4.96 -4.12
C MET A 6 -2.36 4.50 -2.98
N PHE A 7 -3.08 5.45 -2.41
CA PHE A 7 -4.00 5.19 -1.30
C PHE A 7 -5.40 5.61 -1.72
N PHE A 8 -6.39 4.80 -1.40
CA PHE A 8 -7.77 5.05 -1.79
C PHE A 8 -8.71 5.06 -0.58
N ALA A 9 -9.86 5.70 -0.78
CA ALA A 9 -10.95 5.73 0.20
C ALA A 9 -10.45 6.24 1.56
N ARG A 10 -10.80 5.54 2.64
CA ARG A 10 -10.44 6.01 4.00
C ARG A 10 -8.94 6.00 4.26
N TYR A 11 -8.16 5.21 3.53
CA TYR A 11 -6.70 5.26 3.66
C TYR A 11 -6.16 6.59 3.15
N ARG A 12 -6.68 7.05 2.02
CA ARG A 12 -6.33 8.37 1.49
C ARG A 12 -6.70 9.47 2.47
N GLU A 13 -7.88 9.38 3.06
CA GLU A 13 -8.34 10.38 4.02
C GLU A 13 -7.48 10.37 5.29
N ALA A 14 -7.18 9.18 5.82
CA ALA A 14 -6.39 9.06 7.03
C ALA A 14 -4.96 9.58 6.85
N LEU A 15 -4.37 9.31 5.68
CA LEU A 15 -2.98 9.67 5.41
C LEU A 15 -2.83 11.08 4.82
N GLY A 16 -3.93 11.69 4.41
CA GLY A 16 -3.90 13.04 3.84
C GLY A 16 -3.19 13.13 2.51
N ARG A 17 -3.09 12.02 1.79
CA ARG A 17 -2.46 11.98 0.47
C ARG A 17 -2.99 10.81 -0.34
N ASP A 18 -2.97 10.94 -1.66
CA ASP A 18 -3.41 9.88 -2.55
C ASP A 18 -2.24 9.15 -3.23
N VAL A 19 -1.07 9.77 -3.29
CA VAL A 19 0.13 9.19 -3.92
C VAL A 19 1.35 9.48 -3.06
N LEU A 20 2.27 8.51 -3.00
CA LEU A 20 3.53 8.68 -2.30
C LEU A 20 4.63 7.96 -3.10
N SER A 21 5.70 8.67 -3.41
CA SER A 21 6.89 8.06 -4.00
C SER A 21 7.79 7.56 -2.88
N VAL A 22 8.21 6.29 -2.96
CA VAL A 22 9.10 5.70 -1.96
C VAL A 22 10.30 5.09 -2.66
N SER A 23 11.43 5.10 -1.95
CA SER A 23 12.68 4.48 -2.41
C SER A 23 13.15 3.52 -1.34
N GLY A 24 13.71 2.38 -1.74
CA GLY A 24 14.22 1.39 -0.84
C GLY A 24 14.23 0.01 -1.49
N GLU A 25 14.54 -1.00 -0.69
CA GLU A 25 14.50 -2.39 -1.12
C GLU A 25 13.27 -3.05 -0.54
N PHE A 26 12.35 -3.43 -1.41
CA PHE A 26 11.09 -4.04 -1.00
C PHE A 26 10.90 -5.32 -1.82
N ALA A 27 11.01 -6.46 -1.16
CA ALA A 27 10.87 -7.74 -1.84
C ALA A 27 9.42 -7.99 -2.29
N THR A 28 8.47 -7.62 -1.43
CA THR A 28 7.04 -7.89 -1.67
C THR A 28 6.20 -6.69 -1.24
N VAL A 29 4.92 -6.73 -1.61
CA VAL A 29 3.95 -5.73 -1.17
C VAL A 29 3.86 -5.70 0.35
N GLN A 30 3.93 -6.87 1.01
CA GLN A 30 3.91 -6.93 2.47
C GLN A 30 5.11 -6.19 3.09
N HIS A 31 6.28 -6.36 2.50
CA HIS A 31 7.48 -5.68 2.99
C HIS A 31 7.31 -4.16 2.88
N LEU A 32 6.77 -3.69 1.75
CA LEU A 32 6.47 -2.26 1.56
C LEU A 32 5.46 -1.78 2.61
N ARG A 33 4.39 -2.53 2.82
CA ARG A 33 3.37 -2.21 3.81
C ARG A 33 3.97 -2.05 5.20
N GLU A 34 4.79 -3.02 5.61
CA GLU A 34 5.44 -2.98 6.92
C GLU A 34 6.36 -1.78 7.06
N SER A 35 7.09 -1.46 6.00
CA SER A 35 7.96 -0.29 5.99
C SER A 35 7.18 1.01 6.21
N LEU A 36 6.02 1.14 5.55
CA LEU A 36 5.19 2.31 5.72
C LEU A 36 4.61 2.38 7.13
N MET A 37 4.24 1.24 7.70
CA MET A 37 3.68 1.20 9.06
C MET A 37 4.70 1.64 10.12
N THR A 38 5.99 1.50 9.85
CA THR A 38 7.01 1.94 10.80
C THR A 38 7.00 3.45 11.01
N ARG A 39 6.33 4.20 10.16
CA ARG A 39 6.19 5.65 10.31
C ARG A 39 5.29 6.03 11.49
N GLY A 40 4.46 5.09 11.96
CA GLY A 40 3.59 5.29 13.12
C GLY A 40 2.43 6.23 12.86
N GLY A 41 1.67 6.56 13.92
CA GLY A 41 0.56 7.47 13.82
C GLY A 41 -0.50 7.03 12.82
N GLU A 42 -0.87 7.91 11.90
CA GLU A 42 -1.89 7.63 10.89
C GLU A 42 -1.55 6.46 9.97
N TRP A 43 -0.27 6.09 9.89
CA TRP A 43 0.16 4.96 9.06
C TRP A 43 -0.33 3.61 9.58
N ASP A 44 -0.77 3.56 10.84
CA ASP A 44 -1.34 2.34 11.42
C ASP A 44 -2.61 1.89 10.70
N VAL A 45 -3.24 2.76 9.93
CA VAL A 45 -4.41 2.40 9.14
C VAL A 45 -4.10 1.25 8.17
N LEU A 46 -2.85 1.12 7.76
CA LEU A 46 -2.42 0.06 6.84
C LEU A 46 -2.26 -1.30 7.53
N ALA A 47 -2.40 -1.36 8.86
CA ALA A 47 -2.31 -2.61 9.60
C ALA A 47 -3.62 -3.42 9.55
N GLU A 48 -4.64 -2.88 8.92
CA GLU A 48 -5.94 -3.53 8.85
C GLU A 48 -5.86 -4.91 8.20
N PRO A 49 -6.37 -5.97 8.86
CA PRO A 49 -6.22 -7.32 8.32
C PRO A 49 -6.88 -7.53 6.96
N GLN A 50 -7.90 -6.75 6.66
CA GLN A 50 -8.69 -6.89 5.43
C GLN A 50 -8.22 -5.95 4.32
N LEU A 51 -7.06 -5.33 4.50
CA LEU A 51 -6.49 -4.44 3.49
C LEU A 51 -6.33 -5.20 2.16
N MET A 52 -6.69 -4.52 1.07
CA MET A 52 -6.53 -5.03 -0.28
C MET A 52 -5.39 -4.29 -0.97
N CYS A 53 -4.81 -4.92 -1.95
CA CYS A 53 -3.73 -4.30 -2.71
C CYS A 53 -3.76 -4.69 -4.18
N ALA A 54 -3.14 -3.84 -4.99
CA ALA A 54 -2.97 -4.10 -6.42
C ALA A 54 -1.57 -3.68 -6.83
N ARG A 55 -1.02 -4.38 -7.81
CA ARG A 55 0.26 -4.05 -8.41
C ARG A 55 0.03 -3.75 -9.89
N ASN A 56 0.41 -2.55 -10.32
CA ASN A 56 0.24 -2.11 -11.70
C ASN A 56 -1.20 -2.35 -12.19
N GLU A 57 -2.17 -1.94 -11.39
CA GLU A 57 -3.61 -2.00 -11.67
C GLU A 57 -4.20 -3.40 -11.66
N ALA A 58 -3.45 -4.40 -11.23
CA ALA A 58 -3.95 -5.78 -11.11
C ALA A 58 -4.03 -6.18 -9.64
N LEU A 59 -5.19 -6.67 -9.21
CA LEU A 59 -5.35 -7.17 -7.84
C LEU A 59 -4.28 -8.21 -7.54
N CYS A 60 -3.71 -8.14 -6.37
CA CYS A 60 -2.68 -9.08 -5.96
C CYS A 60 -2.77 -9.38 -4.48
N LYS A 61 -1.95 -10.32 -4.04
CA LYS A 61 -1.82 -10.65 -2.62
C LYS A 61 -0.62 -9.94 -2.03
N LEU A 62 -0.50 -9.97 -0.70
CA LEU A 62 0.60 -9.31 -0.01
C LEU A 62 1.96 -9.92 -0.33
N ASP A 63 2.00 -11.17 -0.76
CA ASP A 63 3.26 -11.83 -1.14
C ASP A 63 3.71 -11.52 -2.57
N GLU A 64 3.01 -10.63 -3.26
CA GLU A 64 3.36 -10.25 -4.63
C GLU A 64 4.75 -9.63 -4.67
N PRO A 65 5.67 -10.15 -5.51
CA PRO A 65 7.01 -9.57 -5.66
C PRO A 65 6.94 -8.18 -6.31
N LEU A 66 7.87 -7.31 -5.94
CA LEU A 66 7.94 -5.96 -6.47
C LEU A 66 9.20 -5.76 -7.30
N GLN A 67 9.10 -4.86 -8.28
CA GLN A 67 10.21 -4.47 -9.13
C GLN A 67 10.27 -2.94 -9.20
N ASP A 68 11.44 -2.44 -9.56
CA ASP A 68 11.65 -1.00 -9.71
C ASP A 68 10.63 -0.41 -10.67
N GLY A 69 10.04 0.72 -10.30
CA GLY A 69 9.05 1.41 -11.10
C GLY A 69 7.62 0.95 -10.93
N ASP A 70 7.39 -0.06 -10.08
CA ASP A 70 6.03 -0.56 -9.87
C ASP A 70 5.14 0.48 -9.20
N GLU A 71 3.85 0.37 -9.49
CA GLU A 71 2.80 1.12 -8.84
C GLU A 71 2.04 0.15 -7.91
N VAL A 72 1.95 0.50 -6.64
CA VAL A 72 1.25 -0.33 -5.65
C VAL A 72 0.11 0.47 -5.07
N ALA A 73 -1.09 -0.09 -5.10
CA ALA A 73 -2.27 0.54 -4.54
C ALA A 73 -2.71 -0.19 -3.29
N PHE A 74 -3.07 0.57 -2.25
CA PHE A 74 -3.70 0.04 -1.04
C PHE A 74 -5.10 0.60 -0.92
N PHE A 75 -6.05 -0.26 -0.60
CA PHE A 75 -7.43 0.16 -0.45
C PHE A 75 -8.16 -0.78 0.52
N PRO A 76 -9.19 -0.25 1.21
CA PRO A 76 -9.94 -1.09 2.15
C PRO A 76 -10.86 -2.04 1.39
N THR A 77 -11.19 -3.15 2.05
CA THR A 77 -12.19 -4.05 1.52
C THR A 77 -13.53 -3.34 1.47
N VAL A 78 -14.17 -3.41 0.32
CA VAL A 78 -15.54 -2.90 0.18
C VAL A 78 -16.45 -4.00 0.67
N THR A 79 -17.00 -3.82 1.86
CA THR A 79 -18.02 -4.75 2.34
C THR A 79 -19.30 -4.40 1.62
N GLY A 80 -19.76 -5.28 0.77
CA GLY A 80 -21.02 -5.12 0.07
C GLY A 80 -22.15 -5.14 1.07
N GLY A 81 -22.42 -4.10 1.54
CA GLY A 81 -23.50 -3.93 2.46
C GLY A 81 -24.18 -3.96 3.23
#